data_e50ec81094c40ecb29e42f3ac6d08e60
#
_entry.id   e50ec81094c40ecb29e42f3ac6d08e60
#
_cell.length_a   1.000
_cell.length_b   1.000
_cell.length_c   1.000
_cell.angle_alpha   90.00
_cell.angle_beta   90.00
_cell.angle_gamma   90.00
#
_symmetry.space_group_name_H-M   'P 1'
#
loop_
_entity.id
_entity.type
_entity.pdbx_description
1 polymer ?
#
loop_
_entity_poly.entity_id
_entity_poly.type
_entity_poly.pdbx_seq_one_letter_code
_entity_poly.pdbx_strand_id
1 'polypeptide(L)'
;DTADKLVRYGFLPLILSMALIFIVIRMPPAPFWTLQDQFAGILGQGARLQLAGLISYGISQTLNVYVFTRLKGEGSSRAAWLRGLIAGLLSQALDTVLFITIAFYGVVDPGSGQEMPIVDIMTGQIIAKLTLVVVFVPILITTCVKFGQRLDGKAA
;
A
#
# COMPACT_ATOMS: atom_id res chain seq x y z
N ASP A 1 3.17 15.62 15.25
CA ASP A 1 2.16 16.68 15.28
C ASP A 1 1.51 17.01 13.94
N THR A 2 2.17 17.74 13.02
CA THR A 2 1.55 18.06 11.71
C THR A 2 1.52 16.86 10.78
N ALA A 3 2.55 16.03 10.78
CA ALA A 3 2.62 14.81 9.97
C ALA A 3 1.54 13.79 10.38
N ASP A 4 1.31 13.59 11.68
CA ASP A 4 0.25 12.71 12.19
C ASP A 4 -1.15 13.19 11.79
N LYS A 5 -1.37 14.50 11.79
CA LYS A 5 -2.63 15.09 11.33
C LYS A 5 -2.84 14.84 9.83
N LEU A 6 -1.80 15.05 9.01
CA LEU A 6 -1.86 14.80 7.57
C LEU A 6 -2.16 13.33 7.26
N VAL A 7 -1.53 12.40 7.96
CA VAL A 7 -1.80 10.96 7.81
C VAL A 7 -3.25 10.64 8.17
N ARG A 8 -3.74 11.13 9.32
CA ARG A 8 -5.13 10.91 9.74
C ARG A 8 -6.15 11.49 8.75
N TYR A 9 -5.91 12.71 8.25
CA TYR A 9 -6.77 13.30 7.22
C TYR A 9 -6.68 12.58 5.88
N GLY A 10 -5.54 11.97 5.54
CA GLY A 10 -5.37 11.15 4.35
C GLY A 10 -6.23 9.88 4.33
N PHE A 11 -6.59 9.33 5.50
CA PHE A 11 -7.52 8.18 5.58
C PHE A 11 -9.00 8.55 5.37
N LEU A 12 -9.37 9.80 5.57
CA LEU A 12 -10.75 10.28 5.43
C LEU A 12 -11.32 10.03 4.02
N PRO A 13 -10.64 10.41 2.92
CA PRO A 13 -11.10 10.11 1.56
C PRO A 13 -11.25 8.61 1.30
N LEU A 14 -10.37 7.78 1.86
CA LEU A 14 -10.42 6.34 1.72
C LEU A 14 -11.68 5.76 2.37
N ILE A 15 -11.97 6.14 3.62
CA ILE A 15 -13.16 5.71 4.34
C ILE A 15 -14.42 6.20 3.64
N LEU A 16 -14.41 7.44 3.14
CA LEU A 16 -15.53 8.01 2.41
C LEU A 16 -15.77 7.25 1.09
N SER A 17 -14.73 6.92 0.34
CA SER A 17 -14.85 6.13 -0.89
C SER A 17 -15.40 4.73 -0.65
N MET A 18 -14.98 4.07 0.45
CA MET A 18 -15.54 2.78 0.85
C MET A 18 -17.04 2.88 1.17
N ALA A 19 -17.44 3.90 1.92
CA ALA A 19 -18.85 4.15 2.24
C ALA A 19 -19.69 4.41 0.97
N LEU A 20 -19.15 5.21 0.03
CA LEU A 20 -19.81 5.46 -1.25
C LEU A 20 -19.96 4.18 -2.09
N ILE A 21 -18.90 3.37 -2.19
CA ILE A 21 -18.98 2.08 -2.89
C ILE A 21 -20.07 1.20 -2.30
N PHE A 22 -20.13 1.12 -0.96
CA PHE A 22 -21.12 0.32 -0.27
C PHE A 22 -22.55 0.79 -0.53
N ILE A 23 -22.78 2.10 -0.58
CA ILE A 23 -24.06 2.70 -0.92
C ILE A 23 -24.43 2.38 -2.38
N VAL A 24 -23.51 2.64 -3.32
CA VAL A 24 -23.75 2.47 -4.75
C VAL A 24 -24.08 1.02 -5.12
N ILE A 25 -23.37 0.04 -4.53
CA ILE A 25 -23.67 -1.39 -4.78
C ILE A 25 -25.07 -1.77 -4.34
N ARG A 26 -25.61 -1.13 -3.30
CA ARG A 26 -26.94 -1.41 -2.75
C ARG A 26 -28.07 -0.62 -3.41
N MET A 27 -27.76 0.31 -4.29
CA MET A 27 -28.80 1.02 -5.03
C MET A 27 -29.50 0.09 -6.02
N PRO A 28 -30.81 0.21 -6.17
CA PRO A 28 -31.55 -0.59 -7.17
C PRO A 28 -31.04 -0.22 -8.58
N PRO A 29 -30.74 -1.24 -9.42
CA PRO A 29 -30.27 -0.99 -10.77
C PRO A 29 -31.37 -0.36 -11.64
N ALA A 30 -30.96 0.45 -12.62
CA ALA A 30 -31.89 0.97 -13.61
C ALA A 30 -32.47 -0.19 -14.46
N PRO A 31 -33.73 -0.11 -14.93
CA PRO A 31 -34.37 -1.20 -15.68
C PRO A 31 -33.61 -1.67 -16.94
N PHE A 32 -32.82 -0.80 -17.53
CA PHE A 32 -32.00 -1.09 -18.72
C PHE A 32 -30.59 -1.60 -18.39
N TRP A 33 -30.21 -1.63 -17.08
CA TRP A 33 -28.86 -2.00 -16.65
C TRP A 33 -28.80 -3.50 -16.30
N THR A 34 -28.14 -4.28 -17.15
CA THR A 34 -28.05 -5.74 -17.02
C THR A 34 -26.77 -6.25 -16.36
N LEU A 35 -25.81 -5.34 -16.07
CA LEU A 35 -24.47 -5.70 -15.59
C LEU A 35 -24.28 -5.45 -14.07
N GLN A 36 -25.39 -5.37 -13.30
CA GLN A 36 -25.33 -5.02 -11.88
C GLN A 36 -24.47 -6.00 -11.05
N ASP A 37 -24.57 -7.29 -11.30
CA ASP A 37 -23.84 -8.30 -10.53
C ASP A 37 -22.32 -8.20 -10.77
N GLN A 38 -21.93 -7.97 -12.03
CA GLN A 38 -20.52 -7.78 -12.40
C GLN A 38 -19.97 -6.47 -11.79
N PHE A 39 -20.74 -5.41 -11.88
CA PHE A 39 -20.41 -4.12 -11.29
C PHE A 39 -20.26 -4.21 -9.76
N ALA A 40 -21.21 -4.86 -9.08
CA ALA A 40 -21.15 -5.09 -7.64
C ALA A 40 -19.96 -5.97 -7.25
N GLY A 41 -19.63 -6.98 -8.05
CA GLY A 41 -18.48 -7.85 -7.83
C GLY A 41 -17.15 -7.07 -7.90
N ILE A 42 -16.96 -6.26 -8.95
CA ILE A 42 -15.74 -5.47 -9.14
C ILE A 42 -15.60 -4.40 -8.05
N LEU A 43 -16.65 -3.64 -7.75
CA LEU A 43 -16.61 -2.59 -6.73
C LEU A 43 -16.49 -3.17 -5.32
N GLY A 44 -17.15 -4.31 -5.04
CA GLY A 44 -17.03 -4.99 -3.75
C GLY A 44 -15.60 -5.48 -3.49
N GLN A 45 -14.92 -6.00 -4.52
CA GLN A 45 -13.51 -6.35 -4.43
C GLN A 45 -12.65 -5.11 -4.18
N GLY A 46 -12.93 -3.99 -4.84
CA GLY A 46 -12.22 -2.72 -4.61
C GLY A 46 -12.34 -2.24 -3.16
N ALA A 47 -13.52 -2.31 -2.56
CA ALA A 47 -13.73 -1.96 -1.15
C ALA A 47 -12.93 -2.89 -0.21
N ARG A 48 -12.89 -4.18 -0.50
CA ARG A 48 -12.09 -5.15 0.26
C ARG A 48 -10.59 -4.87 0.16
N LEU A 49 -10.09 -4.53 -1.04
CA LEU A 49 -8.69 -4.13 -1.25
C LEU A 49 -8.33 -2.88 -0.45
N GLN A 50 -9.21 -1.87 -0.42
CA GLN A 50 -9.02 -0.65 0.37
C GLN A 50 -8.96 -0.95 1.87
N LEU A 51 -9.87 -1.80 2.38
CA LEU A 51 -9.86 -2.22 3.78
C LEU A 51 -8.60 -3.00 4.13
N ALA A 52 -8.20 -3.94 3.28
CA ALA A 52 -6.96 -4.69 3.42
C ALA A 52 -5.74 -3.75 3.50
N GLY A 53 -5.68 -2.75 2.60
CA GLY A 53 -4.62 -1.76 2.59
C GLY A 53 -4.58 -0.90 3.85
N LEU A 54 -5.74 -0.49 4.37
CA LEU A 54 -5.82 0.30 5.60
C LEU A 54 -5.30 -0.48 6.81
N ILE A 55 -5.73 -1.73 6.97
CA ILE A 55 -5.34 -2.59 8.10
C ILE A 55 -3.85 -2.95 8.00
N SER A 56 -3.40 -3.45 6.83
CA SER A 56 -2.02 -3.86 6.64
C SER A 56 -1.05 -2.71 6.83
N TYR A 57 -1.36 -1.53 6.27
CA TYR A 57 -0.56 -0.32 6.44
C TYR A 57 -0.47 0.12 7.91
N GLY A 58 -1.60 0.15 8.63
CA GLY A 58 -1.60 0.53 10.05
C GLY A 58 -0.71 -0.37 10.91
N ILE A 59 -0.78 -1.69 10.69
CA ILE A 59 0.02 -2.67 11.42
C ILE A 59 1.50 -2.59 11.01
N SER A 60 1.78 -2.54 9.70
CA SER A 60 3.16 -2.51 9.19
C SER A 60 3.90 -1.23 9.57
N GLN A 61 3.24 -0.08 9.58
CA GLN A 61 3.83 1.17 10.04
C GLN A 61 4.16 1.16 11.54
N THR A 62 3.28 0.57 12.34
CA THR A 62 3.56 0.39 13.78
C THR A 62 4.80 -0.48 13.98
N LEU A 63 4.92 -1.58 13.23
CA LEU A 63 6.10 -2.42 13.25
C LEU A 63 7.36 -1.66 12.81
N ASN A 64 7.26 -0.87 11.74
CA ASN A 64 8.39 -0.07 11.23
C ASN A 64 8.95 0.84 12.31
N VAL A 65 8.09 1.63 12.95
CA VAL A 65 8.49 2.53 14.04
C VAL A 65 9.05 1.75 15.23
N TYR A 66 8.43 0.66 15.62
CA TYR A 66 8.88 -0.19 16.72
C TYR A 66 10.28 -0.77 16.47
N VAL A 67 10.50 -1.38 15.30
CA VAL A 67 11.80 -1.96 14.94
C VAL A 67 12.87 -0.88 14.83
N PHE A 68 12.56 0.25 14.18
CA PHE A 68 13.48 1.38 14.05
C PHE A 68 13.93 1.92 15.42
N THR A 69 12.99 2.06 16.35
CA THR A 69 13.28 2.55 17.70
C THR A 69 14.05 1.52 18.53
N ARG A 70 13.72 0.24 18.41
CA ARG A 70 14.44 -0.84 19.11
C ARG A 70 15.88 -0.99 18.65
N LEU A 71 16.12 -0.78 17.37
CA LEU A 71 17.47 -0.79 16.80
C LEU A 71 18.25 0.51 17.07
N LYS A 72 17.65 1.50 17.77
CA LYS A 72 18.28 2.76 18.13
C LYS A 72 19.31 2.53 19.24
N GLY A 73 20.56 2.26 18.87
CA GLY A 73 21.73 2.29 19.75
C GLY A 73 22.47 3.61 19.63
N GLU A 74 23.38 3.91 20.55
CA GLU A 74 24.31 5.03 20.47
C GLU A 74 25.31 4.81 19.33
N GLY A 75 24.99 5.32 18.12
CA GLY A 75 25.85 5.06 16.98
C GLY A 75 25.67 6.05 15.82
N SER A 76 26.68 6.13 14.97
CA SER A 76 26.87 7.05 13.86
C SER A 76 25.70 7.05 12.83
N SER A 77 25.65 8.07 11.97
CA SER A 77 24.67 8.24 10.89
C SER A 77 24.55 7.03 9.93
N ARG A 78 25.67 6.28 9.72
CA ARG A 78 25.66 5.05 8.92
C ARG A 78 24.78 3.94 9.53
N ALA A 79 24.78 3.84 10.86
CA ALA A 79 23.91 2.90 11.57
C ALA A 79 22.41 3.28 11.48
N ALA A 80 22.10 4.56 11.32
CA ALA A 80 20.72 5.02 11.14
C ALA A 80 20.12 4.56 9.79
N TRP A 81 20.92 4.61 8.71
CA TRP A 81 20.48 4.12 7.40
C TRP A 81 20.19 2.61 7.41
N LEU A 82 21.09 1.81 8.00
CA LEU A 82 20.91 0.36 8.09
C LEU A 82 19.67 -0.02 8.92
N ARG A 83 19.43 0.69 10.02
CA ARG A 83 18.21 0.52 10.84
C ARG A 83 16.95 0.82 10.07
N GLY A 84 16.92 1.92 9.31
CA GLY A 84 15.82 2.28 8.44
C GLY A 84 15.56 1.23 7.37
N LEU A 85 16.62 0.68 6.79
CA LEU A 85 16.52 -0.40 5.80
C LEU A 85 15.93 -1.68 6.39
N ILE A 86 16.43 -2.14 7.54
CA ILE A 86 15.92 -3.36 8.20
C ILE A 86 14.47 -3.16 8.63
N ALA A 87 14.15 -2.06 9.29
CA ALA A 87 12.79 -1.76 9.70
C ALA A 87 11.83 -1.67 8.50
N GLY A 88 12.27 -1.02 7.42
CA GLY A 88 11.51 -0.90 6.18
C GLY A 88 11.25 -2.25 5.51
N LEU A 89 12.27 -3.10 5.38
CA LEU A 89 12.12 -4.44 4.78
C LEU A 89 11.17 -5.33 5.58
N LEU A 90 11.30 -5.35 6.90
CA LEU A 90 10.42 -6.14 7.77
C LEU A 90 8.98 -5.65 7.71
N SER A 91 8.76 -4.33 7.76
CA SER A 91 7.42 -3.77 7.67
C SER A 91 6.79 -4.02 6.30
N GLN A 92 7.55 -3.93 5.20
CA GLN A 92 7.07 -4.22 3.86
C GLN A 92 6.72 -5.70 3.65
N ALA A 93 7.50 -6.62 4.23
CA ALA A 93 7.18 -8.04 4.21
C ALA A 93 5.86 -8.31 4.94
N LEU A 94 5.70 -7.77 6.15
CA LEU A 94 4.47 -7.90 6.91
C LEU A 94 3.26 -7.28 6.18
N ASP A 95 3.42 -6.08 5.64
CA ASP A 95 2.39 -5.40 4.84
C ASP A 95 1.92 -6.28 3.69
N THR A 96 2.84 -6.86 2.94
CA THR A 96 2.52 -7.70 1.79
C THR A 96 1.75 -8.96 2.21
N VAL A 97 2.18 -9.64 3.28
CA VAL A 97 1.51 -10.83 3.81
C VAL A 97 0.10 -10.49 4.28
N LEU A 98 -0.05 -9.46 5.11
CA LEU A 98 -1.35 -9.04 5.64
C LEU A 98 -2.29 -8.58 4.54
N PHE A 99 -1.81 -7.71 3.65
CA PHE A 99 -2.62 -7.17 2.57
C PHE A 99 -3.16 -8.28 1.67
N ILE A 100 -2.31 -9.17 1.19
CA ILE A 100 -2.72 -10.23 0.27
C ILE A 100 -3.66 -11.23 0.95
N THR A 101 -3.36 -11.58 2.19
CA THR A 101 -4.22 -12.49 2.95
C THR A 101 -5.61 -11.89 3.16
N ILE A 102 -5.71 -10.65 3.62
CA ILE A 102 -7.02 -10.00 3.84
C ILE A 102 -7.75 -9.76 2.52
N ALA A 103 -7.05 -9.35 1.47
CA ALA A 103 -7.63 -9.01 0.18
C ALA A 103 -8.15 -10.22 -0.59
N PHE A 104 -7.43 -11.35 -0.56
CA PHE A 104 -7.68 -12.46 -1.48
C PHE A 104 -8.04 -13.79 -0.80
N TYR A 105 -7.89 -13.93 0.52
CA TYR A 105 -8.26 -15.17 1.19
C TYR A 105 -9.74 -15.50 1.02
N GLY A 106 -10.04 -16.69 0.51
CA GLY A 106 -11.41 -17.16 0.25
C GLY A 106 -12.11 -16.41 -0.90
N VAL A 107 -11.37 -15.68 -1.73
CA VAL A 107 -11.91 -15.07 -2.96
C VAL A 107 -11.79 -16.08 -4.08
N VAL A 108 -12.93 -16.32 -4.74
CA VAL A 108 -12.99 -17.16 -5.94
C VAL A 108 -12.84 -16.27 -7.17
N ASP A 109 -11.96 -16.64 -8.06
CA ASP A 109 -11.80 -15.97 -9.35
C ASP A 109 -13.05 -16.22 -10.23
N PRO A 110 -13.74 -15.15 -10.65
CA PRO A 110 -14.93 -15.29 -11.49
C PRO A 110 -14.68 -15.98 -12.85
N GLY A 111 -13.44 -15.93 -13.33
CA GLY A 111 -13.07 -16.49 -14.62
C GLY A 111 -12.78 -18.00 -14.57
N SER A 112 -12.10 -18.46 -13.53
CA SER A 112 -11.70 -19.87 -13.38
C SER A 112 -12.60 -20.66 -12.44
N GLY A 113 -13.37 -19.99 -11.57
CA GLY A 113 -14.16 -20.62 -10.51
C GLY A 113 -13.32 -21.25 -9.40
N GLN A 114 -12.02 -20.97 -9.35
CA GLN A 114 -11.08 -21.46 -8.35
C GLN A 114 -10.71 -20.39 -7.34
N GLU A 115 -10.27 -20.78 -6.15
CA GLU A 115 -9.75 -19.83 -5.19
C GLU A 115 -8.49 -19.12 -5.71
N MET A 116 -8.36 -17.84 -5.39
CA MET A 116 -7.18 -17.06 -5.78
C MET A 116 -5.89 -17.68 -5.23
N PRO A 117 -4.85 -17.86 -6.08
CA PRO A 117 -3.58 -18.43 -5.66
C PRO A 117 -2.76 -17.42 -4.84
N ILE A 118 -3.01 -17.36 -3.53
CA ILE A 118 -2.42 -16.37 -2.62
C ILE A 118 -0.89 -16.36 -2.67
N VAL A 119 -0.28 -17.53 -2.74
CA VAL A 119 1.19 -17.68 -2.75
C VAL A 119 1.79 -17.07 -4.01
N ASP A 120 1.17 -17.30 -5.16
CA ASP A 120 1.64 -16.76 -6.45
C ASP A 120 1.47 -15.25 -6.51
N ILE A 121 0.34 -14.74 -6.02
CA ILE A 121 0.08 -13.30 -5.91
C ILE A 121 1.11 -12.65 -4.98
N MET A 122 1.38 -13.27 -3.82
CA MET A 122 2.36 -12.78 -2.85
C MET A 122 3.78 -12.74 -3.44
N THR A 123 4.18 -13.80 -4.10
CA THR A 123 5.49 -13.90 -4.77
C THR A 123 5.62 -12.86 -5.87
N GLY A 124 4.58 -12.71 -6.71
CA GLY A 124 4.53 -11.69 -7.75
C GLY A 124 4.65 -10.27 -7.20
N GLN A 125 3.96 -9.96 -6.11
CA GLN A 125 4.08 -8.65 -5.44
C GLN A 125 5.47 -8.39 -4.86
N ILE A 126 6.09 -9.38 -4.23
CA ILE A 126 7.44 -9.25 -3.68
C ILE A 126 8.44 -8.97 -4.80
N ILE A 127 8.39 -9.74 -5.88
CA ILE A 127 9.26 -9.54 -7.04
C ILE A 127 9.07 -8.16 -7.65
N ALA A 128 7.82 -7.73 -7.86
CA ALA A 128 7.50 -6.43 -8.42
C ALA A 128 8.01 -5.28 -7.52
N LYS A 129 7.78 -5.36 -6.20
CA LYS A 129 8.27 -4.36 -5.24
C LYS A 129 9.79 -4.28 -5.21
N LEU A 130 10.48 -5.42 -5.18
CA LEU A 130 11.95 -5.46 -5.20
C LEU A 130 12.51 -4.88 -6.49
N THR A 131 11.95 -5.23 -7.63
CA THR A 131 12.35 -4.69 -8.93
C THR A 131 12.18 -3.17 -8.98
N LEU A 132 11.03 -2.67 -8.52
CA LEU A 132 10.76 -1.23 -8.46
C LEU A 132 11.77 -0.51 -7.55
N VAL A 133 12.03 -1.05 -6.36
CA VAL A 133 12.99 -0.45 -5.41
C VAL A 133 14.41 -0.42 -6.00
N VAL A 134 14.87 -1.54 -6.56
CA VAL A 134 16.24 -1.64 -7.08
C VAL A 134 16.45 -0.79 -8.32
N VAL A 135 15.47 -0.70 -9.21
CA VAL A 135 15.60 0.02 -10.49
C VAL A 135 15.21 1.49 -10.36
N PHE A 136 14.01 1.76 -9.82
CA PHE A 136 13.45 3.11 -9.87
C PHE A 136 13.94 4.03 -8.75
N VAL A 137 14.17 3.52 -7.54
CA VAL A 137 14.58 4.38 -6.42
C VAL A 137 15.93 5.06 -6.68
N PRO A 138 17.00 4.39 -7.16
CA PRO A 138 18.24 5.06 -7.52
C PRO A 138 18.09 6.11 -8.62
N ILE A 139 17.26 5.82 -9.64
CA ILE A 139 16.99 6.74 -10.74
C ILE A 139 16.27 7.99 -10.23
N LEU A 140 15.22 7.81 -9.41
CA LEU A 140 14.45 8.91 -8.83
C LEU A 140 15.33 9.80 -7.94
N ILE A 141 16.09 9.18 -7.03
CA ILE A 141 17.00 9.94 -6.13
C ILE A 141 17.99 10.75 -6.92
N THR A 142 18.69 10.15 -7.89
CA THR A 142 19.67 10.86 -8.71
C THR A 142 19.06 11.98 -9.53
N THR A 143 17.86 11.77 -10.05
CA THR A 143 17.12 12.78 -10.81
C THR A 143 16.66 13.94 -9.93
N CYS A 144 16.05 13.64 -8.78
CA CYS A 144 15.59 14.65 -7.83
C CYS A 144 16.75 15.47 -7.26
N VAL A 145 17.87 14.83 -6.90
CA VAL A 145 19.07 15.54 -6.42
C VAL A 145 19.65 16.46 -7.48
N LYS A 146 19.81 15.98 -8.73
CA LYS A 146 20.29 16.82 -9.84
C LYS A 146 19.34 17.98 -10.14
N PHE A 147 18.03 17.75 -10.05
CA PHE A 147 17.03 18.79 -10.25
C PHE A 147 17.06 19.82 -9.13
N GLY A 148 17.16 19.41 -7.87
CA GLY A 148 17.32 20.29 -6.72
C GLY A 148 18.57 21.17 -6.83
N GLN A 149 19.72 20.59 -7.15
CA GLN A 149 20.97 21.33 -7.36
C GLN A 149 20.89 22.36 -8.49
N ARG A 150 20.11 22.07 -9.55
CA ARG A 150 19.88 23.03 -10.63
C ARG A 150 18.98 24.22 -10.22
N LEU A 151 18.05 23.98 -9.30
CA LEU A 151 17.19 25.06 -8.76
C LEU A 151 17.99 25.95 -7.81
N ASP A 152 18.78 25.38 -6.92
CA ASP A 152 19.61 26.10 -5.96
C ASP A 152 20.71 26.92 -6.70
N GLY A 153 21.32 26.38 -7.76
CA GLY A 153 22.31 27.08 -8.58
C GLY A 153 21.74 28.18 -9.47
N LYS A 154 20.40 28.32 -9.58
CA LYS A 154 19.74 29.45 -10.25
C LYS A 154 19.26 30.53 -9.27
N ALA A 155 19.30 30.24 -7.96
CA ALA A 155 18.93 31.19 -6.92
C ALA A 155 20.15 31.97 -6.34
N ALA A 156 21.38 31.70 -6.82
CA ALA A 156 22.61 32.44 -6.56
C ALA A 156 23.02 33.26 -7.79
#